data_d350840dfb68f518589d1e919d0a160a
#
_entry.id   d350840dfb68f518589d1e919d0a160a
#
_cell.length_a   1.000
_cell.length_b   1.000
_cell.length_c   1.000
_cell.angle_alpha   90.00
_cell.angle_beta   90.00
_cell.angle_gamma   90.00
#
_symmetry.space_group_name_H-M   'P 1'
#
loop_
_entity.id
_entity.type
_entity.pdbx_description
1 polymer ?
#
loop_
_entity_poly.entity_id
_entity_poly.type
_entity_poly.pdbx_seq_one_letter_code
_entity_poly.pdbx_strand_id
1 'polypeptide(L)'
;MHGKFFWIPASLLFVASCGTSSGISDMREEVKERLELGVADVLGTDAESVGLDAGLGPALRGAVMSHERYLGALAIEREALAQVGVADSVRGLQLTGNVNVGGIREQQSGANDTTTTGAAGGMSLSKLVYDGGASASATNRSTAMALSAQAERVSQGNEIALNAAQSWINLWQYGERLRLMHIRTSEMGTLVDQIERMASSGMLDRASVDSALRQIVDVKLEESQLLARQSEAQVFFKRFFHSVPLSLLRPAELVGVPQARSLAANWSMAPSLQRQAAELLAAQAALEEAQAAFRPRALLQAGARTPMENNESTDLTVGFSLEYSFNDGGRRRNQLNAAKARVEASDAQLRDSQLGLAAELEAALTRLDSIERSIPLLVEKLRLSRSEAKTSRSQLMTGQSNLRFLVEAEIEIYRAQDRQVTMRAEQQILLLKIASLIGELGRLVGLPV
;
A
#
# COMPACT_ATOMS: atom_id res chain seq x y z
N MET A 1 1.56 -74.79 3.84
CA MET A 1 1.36 -73.76 4.85
C MET A 1 1.04 -72.44 4.09
N HIS A 2 -0.09 -71.85 4.44
CA HIS A 2 -0.78 -70.80 3.70
C HIS A 2 -0.11 -69.43 3.84
N GLY A 3 0.25 -68.78 2.75
CA GLY A 3 0.65 -67.36 2.69
C GLY A 3 -0.45 -66.51 2.03
N LYS A 4 -1.08 -65.64 2.83
CA LYS A 4 -2.16 -64.78 2.40
C LYS A 4 -1.60 -63.62 1.54
N PHE A 5 -1.99 -63.59 0.27
CA PHE A 5 -1.82 -62.44 -0.62
C PHE A 5 -2.82 -61.35 -0.22
N PHE A 6 -2.32 -60.17 0.18
CA PHE A 6 -3.10 -58.96 0.36
C PHE A 6 -3.30 -58.28 -0.98
N TRP A 7 -4.51 -58.32 -1.49
CA TRP A 7 -4.94 -57.55 -2.67
C TRP A 7 -5.26 -56.14 -2.23
N ILE A 8 -4.50 -55.13 -2.69
CA ILE A 8 -4.83 -53.70 -2.59
C ILE A 8 -5.46 -53.34 -3.96
N PRO A 9 -6.73 -52.90 -4.03
CA PRO A 9 -7.30 -52.40 -5.25
C PRO A 9 -6.73 -51.02 -5.57
N ALA A 10 -5.87 -50.90 -6.54
CA ALA A 10 -5.45 -49.61 -7.12
C ALA A 10 -6.60 -49.04 -7.92
N SER A 11 -7.41 -48.21 -7.32
CA SER A 11 -8.39 -47.36 -8.01
C SER A 11 -7.64 -46.29 -8.78
N LEU A 12 -7.31 -46.56 -10.04
CA LEU A 12 -6.80 -45.55 -10.98
C LEU A 12 -7.93 -44.61 -11.37
N LEU A 13 -7.98 -43.43 -10.71
CA LEU A 13 -8.76 -42.29 -11.18
C LEU A 13 -8.05 -41.71 -12.40
N PHE A 14 -8.51 -42.13 -13.61
CA PHE A 14 -8.23 -41.40 -14.83
C PHE A 14 -9.02 -40.10 -14.82
N VAL A 15 -8.39 -38.99 -14.44
CA VAL A 15 -8.89 -37.65 -14.73
C VAL A 15 -8.46 -37.31 -16.15
N ALA A 16 -9.29 -37.68 -17.12
CA ALA A 16 -9.20 -37.18 -18.48
C ALA A 16 -9.70 -35.72 -18.47
N SER A 17 -8.79 -34.77 -18.24
CA SER A 17 -9.07 -33.36 -18.48
C SER A 17 -9.01 -33.12 -19.99
N CYS A 18 -10.12 -33.30 -20.69
CA CYS A 18 -10.34 -32.67 -21.98
C CYS A 18 -10.49 -31.17 -21.77
N GLY A 19 -9.40 -30.41 -21.98
CA GLY A 19 -9.43 -28.96 -22.04
C GLY A 19 -10.23 -28.50 -23.25
N THR A 20 -11.52 -28.26 -23.07
CA THR A 20 -12.37 -27.56 -24.02
C THR A 20 -12.25 -26.06 -23.78
N SER A 21 -12.49 -25.27 -24.81
CA SER A 21 -12.49 -23.78 -24.81
C SER A 21 -13.48 -23.14 -23.84
N SER A 22 -14.15 -23.90 -22.99
CA SER A 22 -15.01 -23.47 -21.87
C SER A 22 -14.22 -22.76 -20.74
N GLY A 23 -12.94 -23.03 -20.58
CA GLY A 23 -12.17 -22.50 -19.44
C GLY A 23 -12.07 -20.97 -19.35
N ILE A 24 -12.18 -20.25 -20.48
CA ILE A 24 -12.14 -18.77 -20.45
C ILE A 24 -13.51 -18.19 -20.05
N SER A 25 -14.61 -18.79 -20.51
CA SER A 25 -15.97 -18.40 -20.13
C SER A 25 -16.22 -18.68 -18.64
N ASP A 26 -15.85 -19.86 -18.18
CA ASP A 26 -16.01 -20.29 -16.80
C ASP A 26 -15.16 -19.43 -15.85
N MET A 27 -13.93 -19.10 -16.25
CA MET A 27 -13.05 -18.22 -15.50
C MET A 27 -13.57 -16.75 -15.44
N ARG A 28 -14.21 -16.29 -16.53
CA ARG A 28 -14.89 -14.97 -16.52
C ARG A 28 -16.10 -14.96 -15.60
N GLU A 29 -16.86 -16.03 -15.54
CA GLU A 29 -18.02 -16.14 -14.66
C GLU A 29 -17.59 -16.23 -13.19
N GLU A 30 -16.52 -17.00 -12.89
CA GLU A 30 -15.89 -17.03 -11.56
C GLU A 30 -15.37 -15.66 -11.14
N VAL A 31 -14.71 -14.91 -12.02
CA VAL A 31 -14.26 -13.53 -11.74
C VAL A 31 -15.45 -12.61 -11.45
N LYS A 32 -16.54 -12.74 -12.23
CA LYS A 32 -17.74 -11.95 -12.02
C LYS A 32 -18.40 -12.28 -10.68
N GLU A 33 -18.54 -13.54 -10.35
CA GLU A 33 -19.10 -14.01 -9.07
C GLU A 33 -18.26 -13.51 -7.88
N ARG A 34 -16.93 -13.58 -7.95
CA ARG A 34 -16.05 -13.02 -6.92
C ARG A 34 -16.16 -11.51 -6.77
N LEU A 35 -16.38 -10.77 -7.88
CA LEU A 35 -16.61 -9.33 -7.84
C LEU A 35 -17.98 -8.97 -7.25
N GLU A 36 -19.01 -9.75 -7.54
CA GLU A 36 -20.36 -9.51 -7.01
C GLU A 36 -20.43 -9.83 -5.50
N LEU A 37 -19.79 -10.90 -5.04
CA LEU A 37 -19.69 -11.23 -3.61
C LEU A 37 -18.91 -10.16 -2.83
N GLY A 38 -17.79 -9.66 -3.40
CA GLY A 38 -16.96 -8.65 -2.75
C GLY A 38 -17.66 -7.32 -2.50
N VAL A 39 -18.57 -6.88 -3.38
CA VAL A 39 -19.32 -5.61 -3.20
C VAL A 39 -20.33 -5.71 -2.07
N ALA A 40 -21.02 -6.83 -1.92
CA ALA A 40 -22.00 -7.04 -0.85
C ALA A 40 -21.33 -7.11 0.54
N ASP A 41 -20.20 -7.80 0.65
CA ASP A 41 -19.43 -7.93 1.89
C ASP A 41 -18.76 -6.62 2.33
N VAL A 42 -18.24 -5.83 1.39
CA VAL A 42 -17.56 -4.56 1.70
C VAL A 42 -18.52 -3.48 2.22
N LEU A 43 -19.79 -3.51 1.80
CA LEU A 43 -20.79 -2.52 2.21
C LEU A 43 -21.65 -2.95 3.41
N GLY A 44 -21.64 -4.21 3.80
CA GLY A 44 -22.59 -4.81 4.74
C GLY A 44 -22.04 -5.41 6.03
N THR A 45 -20.75 -5.40 6.29
CA THR A 45 -20.21 -6.05 7.47
C THR A 45 -20.31 -5.19 8.73
N ASP A 46 -20.83 -5.79 9.78
CA ASP A 46 -20.59 -5.47 11.20
C ASP A 46 -19.10 -5.63 11.55
N ALA A 47 -18.21 -4.94 10.82
CA ALA A 47 -16.80 -4.90 11.15
C ALA A 47 -16.67 -4.28 12.53
N GLU A 48 -16.10 -5.04 13.45
CA GLU A 48 -15.83 -4.65 14.82
C GLU A 48 -15.26 -3.23 14.84
N SER A 49 -15.97 -2.29 15.47
CA SER A 49 -15.62 -0.89 15.46
C SER A 49 -14.20 -0.74 16.03
N VAL A 50 -13.28 -0.29 15.21
CA VAL A 50 -11.92 0.05 15.66
C VAL A 50 -12.07 0.99 16.86
N GLY A 51 -11.45 0.67 18.00
CA GLY A 51 -11.61 1.40 19.25
C GLY A 51 -11.19 2.86 19.15
N LEU A 52 -12.09 3.70 18.66
CA LEU A 52 -11.90 5.15 18.49
C LEU A 52 -11.67 5.86 19.83
N ASP A 53 -12.18 5.29 20.92
CA ASP A 53 -12.05 5.82 22.29
C ASP A 53 -10.61 5.74 22.82
N ALA A 54 -9.77 4.84 22.28
CA ALA A 54 -8.38 4.68 22.68
C ALA A 54 -7.43 5.77 22.12
N GLY A 55 -7.94 6.69 21.31
CA GLY A 55 -7.18 7.76 20.68
C GLY A 55 -6.64 7.43 19.29
N LEU A 56 -6.01 8.43 18.66
CA LEU A 56 -5.60 8.36 17.24
C LEU A 56 -4.61 7.22 16.95
N GLY A 57 -3.56 7.04 17.76
CA GLY A 57 -2.52 6.03 17.49
C GLY A 57 -3.06 4.60 17.43
N PRO A 58 -3.73 4.11 18.49
CA PRO A 58 -4.35 2.78 18.48
C PRO A 58 -5.40 2.59 17.38
N ALA A 59 -6.21 3.62 17.09
CA ALA A 59 -7.20 3.58 16.02
C ALA A 59 -6.52 3.42 14.64
N LEU A 60 -5.44 4.17 14.37
CA LEU A 60 -4.66 4.03 13.13
C LEU A 60 -4.05 2.64 13.00
N ARG A 61 -3.50 2.10 14.10
CA ARG A 61 -2.99 0.73 14.10
C ARG A 61 -4.07 -0.28 13.71
N GLY A 62 -5.25 -0.20 14.32
CA GLY A 62 -6.39 -1.05 13.98
C GLY A 62 -6.78 -0.92 12.51
N ALA A 63 -6.93 0.29 12.02
CA ALA A 63 -7.27 0.58 10.63
C ALA A 63 -6.25 0.00 9.63
N VAL A 64 -4.93 0.06 9.93
CA VAL A 64 -3.91 -0.52 9.06
C VAL A 64 -3.93 -2.05 9.10
N MET A 65 -4.02 -2.64 10.32
CA MET A 65 -3.95 -4.09 10.49
C MET A 65 -5.14 -4.83 9.86
N SER A 66 -6.29 -4.18 9.75
CA SER A 66 -7.49 -4.71 9.08
C SER A 66 -7.60 -4.35 7.60
N HIS A 67 -6.70 -3.49 7.07
CA HIS A 67 -6.82 -3.02 5.70
C HIS A 67 -6.32 -4.04 4.69
N GLU A 68 -7.13 -4.36 3.66
CA GLU A 68 -6.86 -5.38 2.65
C GLU A 68 -5.52 -5.18 1.91
N ARG A 69 -5.15 -3.94 1.59
CA ARG A 69 -3.85 -3.64 0.95
C ARG A 69 -2.66 -4.01 1.84
N TYR A 70 -2.78 -3.83 3.17
CA TYR A 70 -1.73 -4.23 4.10
C TYR A 70 -1.63 -5.75 4.24
N LEU A 71 -2.78 -6.43 4.33
CA LEU A 71 -2.84 -7.89 4.36
C LEU A 71 -2.30 -8.50 3.07
N GLY A 72 -2.59 -7.89 1.92
CA GLY A 72 -2.01 -8.27 0.63
C GLY A 72 -0.49 -8.11 0.59
N ALA A 73 0.03 -6.96 1.07
CA ALA A 73 1.48 -6.73 1.14
C ALA A 73 2.18 -7.74 2.09
N LEU A 74 1.54 -8.08 3.21
CA LEU A 74 2.03 -9.12 4.12
C LEU A 74 2.05 -10.52 3.48
N ALA A 75 1.07 -10.84 2.64
CA ALA A 75 1.03 -12.09 1.89
C ALA A 75 2.15 -12.15 0.84
N ILE A 76 2.41 -11.05 0.12
CA ILE A 76 3.50 -10.92 -0.85
C ILE A 76 4.88 -11.06 -0.16
N GLU A 77 5.06 -10.47 1.03
CA GLU A 77 6.29 -10.67 1.80
C GLU A 77 6.51 -12.14 2.17
N ARG A 78 5.46 -12.84 2.63
CA ARG A 78 5.53 -14.29 2.93
C ARG A 78 5.84 -15.12 1.69
N GLU A 79 5.24 -14.78 0.55
CA GLU A 79 5.56 -15.41 -0.74
C GLU A 79 7.03 -15.22 -1.08
N ALA A 80 7.55 -13.98 -1.01
CA ALA A 80 8.94 -13.67 -1.31
C ALA A 80 9.92 -14.43 -0.38
N LEU A 81 9.60 -14.54 0.92
CA LEU A 81 10.37 -15.34 1.87
C LEU A 81 10.34 -16.84 1.52
N ALA A 82 9.19 -17.37 1.09
CA ALA A 82 9.11 -18.76 0.63
C ALA A 82 9.95 -19.00 -0.64
N GLN A 83 10.01 -18.01 -1.55
CA GLN A 83 10.86 -18.07 -2.75
C GLN A 83 12.37 -18.13 -2.41
N VAL A 84 12.82 -17.56 -1.29
CA VAL A 84 14.19 -17.76 -0.78
C VAL A 84 14.43 -19.25 -0.49
N GLY A 85 13.49 -19.90 0.20
CA GLY A 85 13.57 -21.35 0.46
C GLY A 85 13.57 -22.18 -0.82
N VAL A 86 12.77 -21.80 -1.82
CA VAL A 86 12.76 -22.45 -3.13
C VAL A 86 14.12 -22.32 -3.82
N ALA A 87 14.72 -21.12 -3.83
CA ALA A 87 16.03 -20.89 -4.42
C ALA A 87 17.14 -21.69 -3.71
N ASP A 88 17.11 -21.74 -2.38
CA ASP A 88 18.10 -22.49 -1.60
C ASP A 88 17.94 -24.01 -1.75
N SER A 89 16.70 -24.51 -1.95
CA SER A 89 16.40 -25.94 -2.11
C SER A 89 17.11 -26.58 -3.30
N VAL A 90 17.49 -25.80 -4.33
CA VAL A 90 18.26 -26.28 -5.50
C VAL A 90 19.61 -26.89 -5.08
N ARG A 91 20.18 -26.41 -3.98
CA ARG A 91 21.44 -26.90 -3.37
C ARG A 91 21.22 -28.12 -2.47
N GLY A 92 19.96 -28.41 -2.15
CA GLY A 92 19.56 -29.56 -1.36
C GLY A 92 19.71 -30.89 -2.10
N LEU A 93 19.44 -31.96 -1.38
CA LEU A 93 19.36 -33.30 -1.95
C LEU A 93 18.01 -33.45 -2.63
N GLN A 94 17.99 -33.79 -3.93
CA GLN A 94 16.78 -33.98 -4.72
C GLN A 94 16.55 -35.49 -4.88
N LEU A 95 15.38 -35.97 -4.44
CA LEU A 95 14.92 -37.34 -4.65
C LEU A 95 13.70 -37.31 -5.56
N THR A 96 13.78 -38.01 -6.72
CA THR A 96 12.69 -38.07 -7.67
C THR A 96 12.33 -39.53 -7.93
N GLY A 97 11.05 -39.89 -7.88
CA GLY A 97 10.52 -41.17 -8.29
C GLY A 97 9.72 -41.03 -9.59
N ASN A 98 9.88 -41.95 -10.49
CA ASN A 98 9.10 -42.03 -11.72
C ASN A 98 8.58 -43.44 -11.96
N VAL A 99 7.36 -43.53 -12.46
CA VAL A 99 6.75 -44.81 -12.93
C VAL A 99 6.25 -44.56 -14.34
N ASN A 100 6.69 -45.40 -15.25
CA ASN A 100 6.27 -45.37 -16.64
C ASN A 100 5.49 -46.66 -16.93
N VAL A 101 4.29 -46.54 -17.46
CA VAL A 101 3.45 -47.68 -17.89
C VAL A 101 3.21 -47.52 -19.36
N GLY A 102 3.51 -48.59 -20.14
CA GLY A 102 3.35 -48.50 -21.58
C GLY A 102 3.83 -49.77 -22.31
N GLY A 103 3.95 -49.69 -23.61
CA GLY A 103 4.53 -50.72 -24.44
C GLY A 103 5.70 -50.18 -25.26
N ILE A 104 6.78 -50.94 -25.33
CA ILE A 104 7.93 -50.68 -26.19
C ILE A 104 7.87 -51.70 -27.35
N ARG A 105 7.91 -51.25 -28.60
CA ARG A 105 8.07 -52.09 -29.75
C ARG A 105 9.49 -51.93 -30.25
N GLU A 106 10.27 -52.99 -30.10
CA GLU A 106 11.61 -53.08 -30.67
C GLU A 106 11.53 -53.71 -32.07
N GLN A 107 12.00 -52.94 -33.05
CA GLN A 107 12.11 -53.42 -34.44
C GLN A 107 13.58 -53.66 -34.75
N GLN A 108 13.98 -54.90 -34.73
CA GLN A 108 15.35 -55.30 -35.03
C GLN A 108 15.45 -55.82 -36.49
N SER A 109 16.34 -55.27 -37.29
CA SER A 109 16.52 -55.62 -38.66
C SER A 109 17.00 -57.08 -38.76
N GLY A 110 16.10 -57.97 -39.22
CA GLY A 110 16.36 -59.40 -39.38
C GLY A 110 15.84 -60.34 -38.29
N ALA A 111 15.13 -59.79 -37.27
CA ALA A 111 14.44 -60.56 -36.22
C ALA A 111 12.95 -60.17 -36.15
N ASN A 112 12.14 -61.00 -35.50
CA ASN A 112 10.72 -60.70 -35.29
C ASN A 112 10.54 -59.56 -34.41
N ASP A 113 9.61 -58.62 -34.77
CA ASP A 113 9.20 -57.47 -33.90
C ASP A 113 8.73 -57.99 -32.54
N THR A 114 9.34 -57.53 -31.46
CA THR A 114 8.89 -57.83 -30.11
C THR A 114 8.18 -56.65 -29.55
N THR A 115 7.01 -56.86 -28.95
CA THR A 115 6.27 -55.81 -28.22
C THR A 115 6.20 -56.23 -26.77
N THR A 116 6.87 -55.46 -25.92
CA THR A 116 6.85 -55.66 -24.49
C THR A 116 5.94 -54.61 -23.88
N THR A 117 4.94 -55.06 -23.13
CA THR A 117 4.05 -54.15 -22.34
C THR A 117 4.30 -54.40 -20.87
N GLY A 118 4.45 -53.29 -20.11
CA GLY A 118 4.74 -53.43 -18.69
C GLY A 118 4.81 -52.05 -17.96
N ALA A 119 5.32 -52.11 -16.75
CA ALA A 119 5.59 -50.92 -15.94
C ALA A 119 7.07 -50.89 -15.54
N ALA A 120 7.73 -49.75 -15.80
CA ALA A 120 9.09 -49.51 -15.34
C ALA A 120 9.02 -48.47 -14.20
N GLY A 121 9.77 -48.71 -13.12
CA GLY A 121 9.91 -47.79 -12.02
C GLY A 121 11.34 -47.32 -11.89
N GLY A 122 11.52 -46.06 -11.43
CA GLY A 122 12.85 -45.53 -11.15
C GLY A 122 12.84 -44.55 -9.98
N MET A 123 13.94 -44.58 -9.26
CA MET A 123 14.24 -43.54 -8.24
C MET A 123 15.59 -42.93 -8.58
N SER A 124 15.67 -41.60 -8.55
CA SER A 124 16.91 -40.89 -8.75
C SER A 124 17.17 -39.90 -7.60
N LEU A 125 18.38 -39.92 -7.11
CA LEU A 125 18.90 -39.02 -6.11
C LEU A 125 19.92 -38.13 -6.81
N SER A 126 19.78 -36.80 -6.67
CA SER A 126 20.75 -35.87 -7.24
C SER A 126 21.09 -34.77 -6.22
N LYS A 127 22.37 -34.39 -6.24
CA LYS A 127 22.86 -33.26 -5.43
C LYS A 127 23.75 -32.38 -6.29
N LEU A 128 23.45 -31.08 -6.27
CA LEU A 128 24.31 -30.07 -6.87
C LEU A 128 25.59 -29.96 -6.03
N VAL A 129 26.75 -30.17 -6.67
CA VAL A 129 28.06 -30.07 -6.04
C VAL A 129 28.72 -28.73 -6.39
N TYR A 130 28.59 -28.32 -7.65
CA TYR A 130 29.15 -27.10 -8.16
C TYR A 130 28.36 -26.57 -9.35
N ASP A 131 28.12 -25.25 -9.40
CA ASP A 131 27.41 -24.57 -10.51
C ASP A 131 28.01 -23.19 -10.81
N GLY A 132 29.27 -22.99 -10.42
CA GLY A 132 29.90 -21.70 -10.61
C GLY A 132 29.37 -20.57 -9.73
N GLY A 133 28.52 -20.86 -8.75
CA GLY A 133 27.87 -19.88 -7.89
C GLY A 133 26.45 -19.46 -8.33
N ALA A 134 25.92 -20.06 -9.40
CA ALA A 134 24.59 -19.70 -9.93
C ALA A 134 23.48 -19.84 -8.87
N SER A 135 23.44 -20.97 -8.16
CA SER A 135 22.43 -21.18 -7.11
C SER A 135 22.61 -20.23 -5.91
N ALA A 136 23.85 -19.89 -5.54
CA ALA A 136 24.10 -18.92 -4.49
C ALA A 136 23.62 -17.52 -4.89
N SER A 137 23.91 -17.09 -6.11
CA SER A 137 23.43 -15.80 -6.64
C SER A 137 21.91 -15.79 -6.82
N ALA A 138 21.27 -16.91 -7.20
CA ALA A 138 19.82 -17.05 -7.24
C ALA A 138 19.20 -16.90 -5.84
N THR A 139 19.79 -17.50 -4.80
CA THR A 139 19.37 -17.31 -3.39
C THR A 139 19.54 -15.86 -2.96
N ASN A 140 20.68 -15.22 -3.26
CA ASN A 140 20.91 -13.80 -2.97
C ASN A 140 19.87 -12.90 -3.66
N ARG A 141 19.55 -13.18 -4.93
CA ARG A 141 18.50 -12.48 -5.66
C ARG A 141 17.14 -12.60 -4.98
N SER A 142 16.75 -13.82 -4.61
CA SER A 142 15.47 -14.06 -3.91
C SER A 142 15.45 -13.40 -2.54
N THR A 143 16.57 -13.38 -1.80
CA THR A 143 16.70 -12.68 -0.51
C THR A 143 16.54 -11.16 -0.69
N ALA A 144 17.18 -10.58 -1.70
CA ALA A 144 17.03 -9.16 -2.01
C ALA A 144 15.57 -8.81 -2.40
N MET A 145 14.89 -9.69 -3.15
CA MET A 145 13.47 -9.54 -3.46
C MET A 145 12.59 -9.63 -2.20
N ALA A 146 12.91 -10.50 -1.24
CA ALA A 146 12.20 -10.56 0.03
C ALA A 146 12.37 -9.28 0.85
N LEU A 147 13.57 -8.69 0.87
CA LEU A 147 13.82 -7.38 1.50
C LEU A 147 13.05 -6.25 0.79
N SER A 148 12.95 -6.29 -0.54
CA SER A 148 12.13 -5.35 -1.31
C SER A 148 10.65 -5.48 -0.94
N ALA A 149 10.11 -6.70 -0.83
CA ALA A 149 8.72 -6.94 -0.41
C ALA A 149 8.45 -6.49 1.04
N GLN A 150 9.41 -6.69 1.95
CA GLN A 150 9.34 -6.17 3.32
C GLN A 150 9.27 -4.64 3.34
N ALA A 151 10.15 -3.97 2.61
CA ALA A 151 10.16 -2.51 2.50
C ALA A 151 8.85 -1.98 1.89
N GLU A 152 8.29 -2.68 0.90
CA GLU A 152 6.99 -2.35 0.32
C GLU A 152 5.85 -2.50 1.35
N ARG A 153 5.82 -3.57 2.16
CA ARG A 153 4.85 -3.72 3.25
C ARG A 153 4.92 -2.55 4.24
N VAL A 154 6.12 -2.15 4.64
CA VAL A 154 6.33 -1.01 5.54
C VAL A 154 5.83 0.28 4.87
N SER A 155 6.12 0.50 3.60
CA SER A 155 5.64 1.64 2.81
C SER A 155 4.11 1.68 2.77
N GLN A 156 3.45 0.57 2.43
CA GLN A 156 2.00 0.45 2.39
C GLN A 156 1.36 0.70 3.76
N GLY A 157 1.95 0.17 4.84
CA GLY A 157 1.49 0.43 6.21
C GLY A 157 1.52 1.91 6.57
N ASN A 158 2.61 2.61 6.23
CA ASN A 158 2.76 4.05 6.46
C ASN A 158 1.79 4.88 5.61
N GLU A 159 1.58 4.53 4.35
CA GLU A 159 0.61 5.20 3.46
C GLU A 159 -0.82 5.06 3.98
N ILE A 160 -1.22 3.84 4.36
CA ILE A 160 -2.57 3.58 4.91
C ILE A 160 -2.75 4.34 6.23
N ALA A 161 -1.75 4.32 7.13
CA ALA A 161 -1.80 5.08 8.37
C ALA A 161 -1.95 6.59 8.12
N LEU A 162 -1.24 7.15 7.13
CA LEU A 162 -1.36 8.54 6.74
C LEU A 162 -2.76 8.85 6.20
N ASN A 163 -3.27 8.03 5.29
CA ASN A 163 -4.61 8.23 4.69
C ASN A 163 -5.73 8.12 5.75
N ALA A 164 -5.62 7.17 6.69
CA ALA A 164 -6.53 7.05 7.81
C ALA A 164 -6.46 8.27 8.74
N ALA A 165 -5.25 8.74 9.07
CA ALA A 165 -5.04 9.93 9.88
C ALA A 165 -5.60 11.19 9.18
N GLN A 166 -5.39 11.33 7.88
CA GLN A 166 -5.96 12.43 7.08
C GLN A 166 -7.49 12.41 7.10
N SER A 167 -8.10 11.21 6.99
CA SER A 167 -9.56 11.10 7.07
C SER A 167 -10.10 11.56 8.43
N TRP A 168 -9.41 11.23 9.52
CA TRP A 168 -9.75 11.69 10.88
C TRP A 168 -9.61 13.21 11.00
N ILE A 169 -8.45 13.75 10.62
CA ILE A 169 -8.17 15.20 10.70
C ILE A 169 -9.16 15.97 9.84
N ASN A 170 -9.48 15.48 8.63
CA ASN A 170 -10.44 16.13 7.74
C ASN A 170 -11.85 16.14 8.32
N LEU A 171 -12.31 15.02 8.88
CA LEU A 171 -13.63 14.96 9.51
C LEU A 171 -13.73 15.89 10.72
N TRP A 172 -12.70 15.89 11.57
CA TRP A 172 -12.61 16.81 12.70
C TRP A 172 -12.62 18.28 12.26
N GLN A 173 -11.78 18.64 11.28
CA GLN A 173 -11.71 20.05 10.83
C GLN A 173 -13.02 20.55 10.23
N TYR A 174 -13.72 19.73 9.42
CA TYR A 174 -15.01 20.14 8.87
C TYR A 174 -16.09 20.22 9.94
N GLY A 175 -16.08 19.35 10.95
CA GLY A 175 -16.94 19.47 12.12
C GLY A 175 -16.71 20.77 12.90
N GLU A 176 -15.45 21.13 13.14
CA GLU A 176 -15.10 22.36 13.85
C GLU A 176 -15.42 23.63 13.02
N ARG A 177 -15.18 23.60 11.72
CA ARG A 177 -15.54 24.67 10.80
C ARG A 177 -17.05 24.89 10.75
N LEU A 178 -17.84 23.82 10.70
CA LEU A 178 -19.31 23.90 10.80
C LEU A 178 -19.78 24.44 12.14
N ARG A 179 -19.15 24.03 13.25
CA ARG A 179 -19.45 24.57 14.57
C ARG A 179 -19.23 26.09 14.60
N LEU A 180 -18.10 26.56 14.03
CA LEU A 180 -17.83 27.99 13.90
C LEU A 180 -18.85 28.70 13.01
N MET A 181 -19.25 28.06 11.91
CA MET A 181 -20.26 28.56 10.98
C MET A 181 -21.63 28.68 11.67
N HIS A 182 -22.08 27.68 12.42
CA HIS A 182 -23.37 27.74 13.16
C HIS A 182 -23.39 28.85 14.19
N ILE A 183 -22.30 29.04 14.95
CA ILE A 183 -22.19 30.20 15.89
C ILE A 183 -22.35 31.47 15.09
N ARG A 184 -21.68 31.56 13.96
CA ARG A 184 -21.70 32.76 13.11
C ARG A 184 -23.09 33.02 12.52
N THR A 185 -23.73 32.00 11.97
CA THR A 185 -25.08 32.11 11.39
C THR A 185 -26.10 32.56 12.45
N SER A 186 -25.97 32.05 13.69
CA SER A 186 -26.80 32.47 14.81
C SER A 186 -26.58 33.95 15.20
N GLU A 187 -25.32 34.40 15.31
CA GLU A 187 -24.97 35.81 15.59
C GLU A 187 -25.45 36.74 14.47
N MET A 188 -25.34 36.33 13.21
CA MET A 188 -25.83 37.08 12.07
C MET A 188 -27.36 37.14 12.01
N GLY A 189 -28.07 36.10 12.46
CA GLY A 189 -29.55 36.15 12.61
C GLY A 189 -30.01 37.25 13.49
N THR A 190 -29.37 37.43 14.68
CA THR A 190 -29.69 38.53 15.58
C THR A 190 -29.36 39.91 14.97
N LEU A 191 -28.32 39.98 14.13
CA LEU A 191 -27.95 41.21 13.42
C LEU A 191 -28.98 41.55 12.34
N VAL A 192 -29.52 40.53 11.60
CA VAL A 192 -30.62 40.70 10.62
C VAL A 192 -31.83 41.34 11.31
N ASP A 193 -32.27 40.77 12.44
CA ASP A 193 -33.41 41.30 13.19
C ASP A 193 -33.19 42.79 13.63
N GLN A 194 -31.98 43.15 13.96
CA GLN A 194 -31.64 44.57 14.26
C GLN A 194 -31.69 45.45 13.01
N ILE A 195 -31.14 44.96 11.89
CA ILE A 195 -31.14 45.65 10.60
C ILE A 195 -32.59 45.94 10.15
N GLU A 196 -33.47 44.94 10.23
CA GLU A 196 -34.87 45.06 9.83
C GLU A 196 -35.60 46.10 10.70
N ARG A 197 -35.35 46.09 12.01
CA ARG A 197 -35.93 47.11 12.92
C ARG A 197 -35.41 48.53 12.62
N MET A 198 -34.12 48.68 12.30
CA MET A 198 -33.54 49.97 11.93
C MET A 198 -34.01 50.45 10.56
N ALA A 199 -34.23 49.55 9.62
CA ALA A 199 -34.80 49.85 8.31
C ALA A 199 -36.27 50.31 8.43
N SER A 200 -37.07 49.58 9.22
CA SER A 200 -38.49 49.94 9.45
C SER A 200 -38.67 51.30 10.16
N SER A 201 -37.69 51.73 10.98
CA SER A 201 -37.67 53.03 11.60
C SER A 201 -37.11 54.14 10.72
N GLY A 202 -36.70 53.86 9.49
CA GLY A 202 -36.11 54.81 8.56
C GLY A 202 -34.67 55.23 8.85
N MET A 203 -33.99 54.53 9.78
CA MET A 203 -32.59 54.81 10.13
C MET A 203 -31.60 54.23 9.10
N LEU A 204 -32.02 53.28 8.25
CA LEU A 204 -31.19 52.67 7.21
C LEU A 204 -31.81 52.81 5.85
N ASP A 205 -31.00 53.09 4.85
CA ASP A 205 -31.41 53.04 3.45
C ASP A 205 -31.55 51.59 2.95
N ARG A 206 -32.44 51.41 1.97
CA ARG A 206 -32.79 50.08 1.44
C ARG A 206 -31.62 49.37 0.75
N ALA A 207 -30.71 50.12 0.10
CA ALA A 207 -29.53 49.59 -0.57
C ALA A 207 -28.53 48.97 0.43
N SER A 208 -28.35 49.62 1.61
CA SER A 208 -27.52 49.08 2.70
C SER A 208 -28.09 47.79 3.28
N VAL A 209 -29.42 47.70 3.41
CA VAL A 209 -30.13 46.48 3.86
C VAL A 209 -29.95 45.36 2.88
N ASP A 210 -30.21 45.58 1.59
CA ASP A 210 -30.06 44.60 0.54
C ASP A 210 -28.61 44.09 0.39
N SER A 211 -27.62 44.95 0.60
CA SER A 211 -26.20 44.61 0.64
C SER A 211 -25.85 43.68 1.78
N ALA A 212 -26.37 43.97 3.00
CA ALA A 212 -26.16 43.10 4.16
C ALA A 212 -26.83 41.74 4.00
N LEU A 213 -28.06 41.71 3.49
CA LEU A 213 -28.79 40.45 3.26
C LEU A 213 -28.06 39.56 2.22
N ARG A 214 -27.49 40.13 1.14
CA ARG A 214 -26.67 39.35 0.18
C ARG A 214 -25.49 38.71 0.87
N GLN A 215 -24.74 39.38 1.71
CA GLN A 215 -23.60 38.81 2.44
C GLN A 215 -24.04 37.65 3.35
N ILE A 216 -25.22 37.73 3.92
CA ILE A 216 -25.80 36.62 4.74
C ILE A 216 -26.16 35.42 3.88
N VAL A 217 -26.70 35.66 2.69
CA VAL A 217 -26.96 34.56 1.71
C VAL A 217 -25.66 33.89 1.29
N ASP A 218 -24.58 34.66 1.09
CA ASP A 218 -23.27 34.10 0.76
C ASP A 218 -22.73 33.21 1.90
N VAL A 219 -22.90 33.61 3.16
CA VAL A 219 -22.57 32.78 4.34
C VAL A 219 -23.38 31.49 4.38
N LYS A 220 -24.68 31.52 4.10
CA LYS A 220 -25.52 30.32 4.03
C LYS A 220 -25.11 29.38 2.89
N LEU A 221 -24.67 29.93 1.75
CA LEU A 221 -24.15 29.14 0.64
C LEU A 221 -22.85 28.43 1.04
N GLU A 222 -21.95 29.13 1.75
CA GLU A 222 -20.73 28.53 2.28
C GLU A 222 -21.02 27.43 3.30
N GLU A 223 -22.02 27.60 4.17
CA GLU A 223 -22.50 26.56 5.09
C GLU A 223 -22.93 25.28 4.36
N SER A 224 -23.73 25.44 3.30
CA SER A 224 -24.16 24.30 2.46
C SER A 224 -22.96 23.55 1.83
N GLN A 225 -21.94 24.29 1.37
CA GLN A 225 -20.71 23.68 0.82
C GLN A 225 -19.91 22.95 1.91
N LEU A 226 -19.83 23.50 3.13
CA LEU A 226 -19.16 22.84 4.25
C LEU A 226 -19.87 21.56 4.68
N LEU A 227 -21.21 21.54 4.69
CA LEU A 227 -22.01 20.34 4.97
C LEU A 227 -21.74 19.23 3.94
N ALA A 228 -21.67 19.58 2.66
CA ALA A 228 -21.32 18.62 1.62
C ALA A 228 -19.92 18.03 1.83
N ARG A 229 -18.92 18.87 2.14
CA ARG A 229 -17.54 18.42 2.42
C ARG A 229 -17.45 17.57 3.69
N GLN A 230 -18.23 17.89 4.73
CA GLN A 230 -18.27 17.05 5.94
C GLN A 230 -18.86 15.68 5.62
N SER A 231 -19.95 15.62 4.83
CA SER A 231 -20.57 14.36 4.41
C SER A 231 -19.59 13.51 3.59
N GLU A 232 -18.84 14.12 2.69
CA GLU A 232 -17.76 13.44 1.94
C GLU A 232 -16.67 12.92 2.88
N ALA A 233 -16.21 13.73 3.84
CA ALA A 233 -15.22 13.32 4.83
C ALA A 233 -15.71 12.16 5.71
N GLN A 234 -17.01 12.09 6.03
CA GLN A 234 -17.61 10.96 6.73
C GLN A 234 -17.51 9.65 5.94
N VAL A 235 -17.71 9.70 4.61
CA VAL A 235 -17.58 8.52 3.74
C VAL A 235 -16.13 8.03 3.76
N PHE A 236 -15.15 8.93 3.60
CA PHE A 236 -13.73 8.54 3.68
C PHE A 236 -13.33 8.02 5.07
N PHE A 237 -13.86 8.62 6.12
CA PHE A 237 -13.62 8.14 7.49
C PHE A 237 -14.16 6.72 7.71
N LYS A 238 -15.40 6.43 7.26
CA LYS A 238 -15.98 5.10 7.35
C LYS A 238 -15.16 4.02 6.65
N ARG A 239 -14.46 4.37 5.58
CA ARG A 239 -13.59 3.43 4.85
C ARG A 239 -12.48 2.83 5.74
N PHE A 240 -11.97 3.60 6.72
CA PHE A 240 -10.89 3.18 7.59
C PHE A 240 -11.36 2.73 8.97
N PHE A 241 -12.45 3.31 9.47
CA PHE A 241 -12.90 3.13 10.85
C PHE A 241 -14.28 2.51 10.98
N HIS A 242 -14.93 2.19 9.87
CA HIS A 242 -16.24 1.52 9.73
C HIS A 242 -17.43 2.27 10.36
N SER A 243 -17.22 3.09 11.38
CA SER A 243 -18.26 3.87 12.06
C SER A 243 -17.86 5.34 12.20
N VAL A 244 -18.85 6.24 12.32
CA VAL A 244 -18.59 7.66 12.58
C VAL A 244 -19.09 7.96 13.99
N PRO A 245 -18.25 8.44 14.92
CA PRO A 245 -18.69 8.81 16.25
C PRO A 245 -19.56 10.07 16.21
N LEU A 246 -20.48 10.21 17.18
CA LEU A 246 -21.34 11.39 17.31
C LEU A 246 -20.55 12.69 17.52
N SER A 247 -19.43 12.61 18.24
CA SER A 247 -18.48 13.70 18.40
C SER A 247 -17.07 13.20 18.17
N LEU A 248 -16.34 13.82 17.24
CA LEU A 248 -14.93 13.47 16.98
C LEU A 248 -14.04 14.45 17.75
N LEU A 249 -13.22 13.92 18.64
CA LEU A 249 -12.24 14.70 19.36
C LEU A 249 -11.14 15.19 18.43
N ARG A 250 -10.57 16.35 18.77
CA ARG A 250 -9.36 16.83 18.09
C ARG A 250 -8.29 15.73 18.16
N PRO A 251 -7.70 15.34 17.02
CA PRO A 251 -6.67 14.32 17.02
C PRO A 251 -5.44 14.79 17.81
N ALA A 252 -4.87 13.87 18.60
CA ALA A 252 -3.62 14.15 19.31
C ALA A 252 -2.48 14.34 18.29
N GLU A 253 -1.54 15.21 18.62
CA GLU A 253 -0.32 15.40 17.84
C GLU A 253 0.63 14.22 18.08
N LEU A 254 0.77 13.34 17.07
CA LEU A 254 1.68 12.19 17.12
C LEU A 254 3.13 12.59 16.83
N VAL A 255 3.32 13.67 16.09
CA VAL A 255 4.63 14.18 15.66
C VAL A 255 4.66 15.69 15.86
N GLY A 256 5.66 16.18 16.58
CA GLY A 256 5.92 17.62 16.73
C GLY A 256 6.82 18.17 15.62
N VAL A 257 6.82 19.50 15.42
CA VAL A 257 7.63 20.18 14.39
C VAL A 257 9.13 19.88 14.51
N PRO A 258 9.77 19.96 15.70
CA PRO A 258 11.18 19.63 15.84
C PRO A 258 11.49 18.18 15.47
N GLN A 259 10.60 17.27 15.84
CA GLN A 259 10.73 15.85 15.51
C GLN A 259 10.61 15.61 14.01
N ALA A 260 9.65 16.23 13.32
CA ALA A 260 9.50 16.11 11.86
C ALA A 260 10.74 16.59 11.10
N ARG A 261 11.37 17.70 11.53
CA ARG A 261 12.63 18.18 10.95
C ARG A 261 13.78 17.20 11.18
N SER A 262 13.88 16.61 12.37
CA SER A 262 14.86 15.57 12.66
C SER A 262 14.66 14.31 11.84
N LEU A 263 13.41 13.88 11.66
CA LEU A 263 13.05 12.74 10.81
C LEU A 263 13.43 13.00 9.35
N ALA A 264 13.11 14.16 8.81
CA ALA A 264 13.44 14.52 7.44
C ALA A 264 14.97 14.51 7.18
N ALA A 265 15.81 14.75 8.18
CA ALA A 265 17.26 14.63 8.05
C ALA A 265 17.73 13.17 7.86
N ASN A 266 16.95 12.18 8.27
CA ASN A 266 17.25 10.75 8.17
C ASN A 266 16.54 10.08 6.97
N TRP A 267 16.39 10.80 5.87
CA TRP A 267 15.65 10.35 4.68
C TRP A 267 16.17 9.06 4.04
N SER A 268 17.44 8.69 4.27
CA SER A 268 18.03 7.43 3.78
C SER A 268 17.34 6.17 4.33
N MET A 269 16.62 6.28 5.44
CA MET A 269 15.87 5.18 6.06
C MET A 269 14.47 4.97 5.44
N ALA A 270 14.08 5.80 4.47
CA ALA A 270 12.76 5.73 3.85
C ALA A 270 12.50 4.37 3.20
N PRO A 271 11.33 3.74 3.45
CA PRO A 271 11.01 2.42 2.91
C PRO A 271 11.04 2.35 1.39
N SER A 272 10.66 3.45 0.71
CA SER A 272 10.73 3.56 -0.75
C SER A 272 12.18 3.41 -1.27
N LEU A 273 13.16 3.99 -0.58
CA LEU A 273 14.57 3.86 -0.94
C LEU A 273 15.12 2.48 -0.58
N GLN A 274 14.73 1.92 0.56
CA GLN A 274 15.10 0.55 0.93
C GLN A 274 14.61 -0.45 -0.11
N ARG A 275 13.40 -0.28 -0.61
CA ARG A 275 12.85 -1.10 -1.69
C ARG A 275 13.70 -1.00 -2.96
N GLN A 276 13.98 0.22 -3.43
CA GLN A 276 14.78 0.41 -4.65
C GLN A 276 16.22 -0.10 -4.49
N ALA A 277 16.82 0.07 -3.32
CA ALA A 277 18.14 -0.48 -3.02
C ALA A 277 18.13 -2.02 -3.04
N ALA A 278 17.11 -2.65 -2.47
CA ALA A 278 16.94 -4.10 -2.52
C ALA A 278 16.71 -4.61 -3.96
N GLU A 279 15.94 -3.89 -4.79
CA GLU A 279 15.77 -4.20 -6.21
C GLU A 279 17.09 -4.10 -6.99
N LEU A 280 17.95 -3.12 -6.67
CA LEU A 280 19.29 -3.01 -7.24
C LEU A 280 20.16 -4.21 -6.84
N LEU A 281 20.15 -4.61 -5.56
CA LEU A 281 20.86 -5.80 -5.09
C LEU A 281 20.36 -7.08 -5.79
N ALA A 282 19.05 -7.20 -6.01
CA ALA A 282 18.46 -8.31 -6.75
C ALA A 282 18.96 -8.33 -8.22
N ALA A 283 19.05 -7.16 -8.86
CA ALA A 283 19.58 -7.04 -10.21
C ALA A 283 21.08 -7.39 -10.29
N GLN A 284 21.88 -6.99 -9.28
CA GLN A 284 23.30 -7.36 -9.17
C GLN A 284 23.47 -8.88 -8.98
N ALA A 285 22.68 -9.49 -8.12
CA ALA A 285 22.68 -10.93 -7.92
C ALA A 285 22.27 -11.69 -9.21
N ALA A 286 21.29 -11.17 -9.97
CA ALA A 286 20.93 -11.70 -11.28
C ALA A 286 22.04 -11.59 -12.32
N LEU A 287 22.85 -10.53 -12.26
CA LEU A 287 24.04 -10.37 -13.10
C LEU A 287 25.11 -11.44 -12.75
N GLU A 288 25.35 -11.68 -11.46
CA GLU A 288 26.28 -12.74 -11.01
C GLU A 288 25.79 -14.12 -11.43
N GLU A 289 24.47 -14.39 -11.32
CA GLU A 289 23.85 -15.64 -11.81
C GLU A 289 24.07 -15.82 -13.31
N ALA A 290 23.90 -14.77 -14.11
CA ALA A 290 24.15 -14.79 -15.55
C ALA A 290 25.64 -15.00 -15.89
N GLN A 291 26.56 -14.48 -15.07
CA GLN A 291 28.00 -14.74 -15.20
C GLN A 291 28.34 -16.19 -14.83
N ALA A 292 27.72 -16.74 -13.80
CA ALA A 292 27.91 -18.13 -13.37
C ALA A 292 27.48 -19.14 -14.44
N ALA A 293 26.52 -18.79 -15.29
CA ALA A 293 26.08 -19.62 -16.43
C ALA A 293 27.17 -19.93 -17.46
N PHE A 294 28.31 -19.21 -17.43
CA PHE A 294 29.48 -19.51 -18.26
C PHE A 294 30.44 -20.54 -17.63
N ARG A 295 30.16 -20.98 -16.41
CA ARG A 295 30.95 -21.97 -15.68
C ARG A 295 30.33 -23.36 -15.82
N PRO A 296 31.10 -24.45 -15.67
CA PRO A 296 30.56 -25.80 -15.69
C PRO A 296 29.67 -26.07 -14.47
N ARG A 297 28.73 -27.01 -14.63
CA ARG A 297 27.87 -27.50 -13.57
C ARG A 297 28.23 -28.96 -13.26
N ALA A 298 28.35 -29.30 -11.99
CA ALA A 298 28.67 -30.63 -11.52
C ALA A 298 27.61 -31.14 -10.56
N LEU A 299 27.10 -32.33 -10.81
CA LEU A 299 26.09 -33.03 -10.02
C LEU A 299 26.59 -34.40 -9.59
N LEU A 300 26.32 -34.78 -8.35
CA LEU A 300 26.38 -36.13 -7.89
C LEU A 300 25.01 -36.78 -8.11
N GLN A 301 24.96 -37.92 -8.76
CA GLN A 301 23.73 -38.65 -9.08
C GLN A 301 23.82 -40.10 -8.65
N ALA A 302 22.74 -40.62 -8.09
CA ALA A 302 22.55 -42.04 -7.83
C ALA A 302 21.14 -42.41 -8.29
N GLY A 303 20.99 -43.58 -8.89
CA GLY A 303 19.69 -44.01 -9.40
C GLY A 303 19.50 -45.53 -9.34
N ALA A 304 18.26 -45.93 -9.17
CA ALA A 304 17.81 -47.32 -9.29
C ALA A 304 16.66 -47.30 -10.31
N ARG A 305 16.76 -48.20 -11.32
CA ARG A 305 15.74 -48.35 -12.36
C ARG A 305 15.40 -49.83 -12.52
N THR A 306 14.13 -50.14 -12.42
CA THR A 306 13.58 -51.45 -12.74
C THR A 306 13.02 -51.41 -14.16
N PRO A 307 13.51 -52.27 -15.09
CA PRO A 307 13.03 -52.29 -16.47
C PRO A 307 11.63 -52.85 -16.58
N MET A 308 11.00 -52.71 -17.76
CA MET A 308 9.66 -53.23 -18.04
C MET A 308 9.64 -54.75 -18.25
N GLU A 309 10.77 -55.34 -18.59
CA GLU A 309 10.88 -56.76 -18.89
C GLU A 309 11.16 -57.57 -17.63
N ASN A 310 10.40 -58.68 -17.44
CA ASN A 310 10.52 -59.52 -16.24
C ASN A 310 11.86 -60.29 -16.16
N ASN A 311 12.70 -60.26 -17.20
CA ASN A 311 13.98 -60.97 -17.28
C ASN A 311 15.20 -60.07 -17.05
N GLU A 312 15.01 -58.78 -16.90
CA GLU A 312 16.10 -57.83 -16.66
C GLU A 312 16.21 -57.43 -15.17
N SER A 313 17.44 -57.29 -14.73
CA SER A 313 17.75 -56.91 -13.35
C SER A 313 17.57 -55.40 -13.13
N THR A 314 17.31 -55.01 -11.89
CA THR A 314 17.29 -53.60 -11.50
C THR A 314 18.69 -53.00 -11.66
N ASP A 315 18.79 -51.95 -12.45
CA ASP A 315 20.02 -51.17 -12.62
C ASP A 315 20.25 -50.22 -11.48
N LEU A 316 21.44 -50.27 -10.89
CA LEU A 316 21.92 -49.33 -9.90
C LEU A 316 23.05 -48.49 -10.50
N THR A 317 22.89 -47.20 -10.54
CA THR A 317 23.88 -46.24 -11.04
C THR A 317 24.30 -45.24 -9.96
N VAL A 318 25.61 -45.03 -9.82
CA VAL A 318 26.16 -43.93 -9.02
C VAL A 318 27.21 -43.23 -9.89
N GLY A 319 27.13 -41.95 -10.03
CA GLY A 319 28.00 -41.23 -10.92
C GLY A 319 28.12 -39.75 -10.60
N PHE A 320 29.10 -39.12 -11.21
CA PHE A 320 29.36 -37.73 -11.19
C PHE A 320 29.15 -37.17 -12.61
N SER A 321 28.27 -36.22 -12.77
CA SER A 321 27.97 -35.57 -14.04
C SER A 321 28.56 -34.17 -14.07
N LEU A 322 29.38 -33.87 -15.10
CA LEU A 322 29.89 -32.51 -15.37
C LEU A 322 29.29 -32.05 -16.71
N GLU A 323 28.54 -30.98 -16.63
CA GLU A 323 27.88 -30.37 -17.79
C GLU A 323 28.51 -29.02 -18.11
N TYR A 324 28.93 -28.82 -19.36
CA TYR A 324 29.40 -27.53 -19.88
C TYR A 324 28.92 -27.33 -21.32
N SER A 325 28.26 -26.22 -21.54
CA SER A 325 27.75 -25.84 -22.86
C SER A 325 28.79 -24.99 -23.61
N PHE A 326 29.36 -25.54 -24.69
CA PHE A 326 30.33 -24.85 -25.53
C PHE A 326 29.69 -23.81 -26.46
N ASN A 327 28.51 -24.09 -26.99
CA ASN A 327 27.78 -23.20 -27.88
C ASN A 327 26.28 -23.30 -27.59
N ASP A 328 25.64 -22.18 -27.36
CA ASP A 328 24.19 -22.07 -27.07
C ASP A 328 23.49 -21.05 -28.00
N GLY A 329 24.06 -20.76 -29.17
CA GLY A 329 23.53 -19.80 -30.11
C GLY A 329 23.59 -18.35 -29.61
N GLY A 330 24.42 -18.06 -28.60
CA GLY A 330 24.58 -16.70 -28.04
C GLY A 330 23.60 -16.36 -26.90
N ARG A 331 22.79 -17.32 -26.46
CA ARG A 331 21.77 -17.13 -25.38
C ARG A 331 22.39 -16.56 -24.13
N ARG A 332 23.45 -17.18 -23.56
CA ARG A 332 24.11 -16.72 -22.32
C ARG A 332 24.68 -15.31 -22.46
N ARG A 333 25.27 -14.96 -23.63
CA ARG A 333 25.80 -13.62 -23.89
C ARG A 333 24.70 -12.58 -23.86
N ASN A 334 23.55 -12.86 -24.50
CA ASN A 334 22.40 -11.95 -24.51
C ASN A 334 21.75 -11.82 -23.11
N GLN A 335 21.69 -12.93 -22.36
CA GLN A 335 21.23 -12.90 -20.95
C GLN A 335 22.15 -12.05 -20.07
N LEU A 336 23.47 -12.16 -20.23
CA LEU A 336 24.44 -11.34 -19.52
C LEU A 336 24.29 -9.84 -19.87
N ASN A 337 24.10 -9.53 -21.15
CA ASN A 337 23.88 -8.13 -21.57
C ASN A 337 22.58 -7.58 -21.03
N ALA A 338 21.50 -8.37 -21.03
CA ALA A 338 20.21 -7.98 -20.43
C ALA A 338 20.36 -7.75 -18.92
N ALA A 339 21.09 -8.62 -18.20
CA ALA A 339 21.33 -8.45 -16.77
C ALA A 339 22.15 -7.17 -16.48
N LYS A 340 23.17 -6.84 -17.28
CA LYS A 340 23.90 -5.58 -17.16
C LYS A 340 23.00 -4.36 -17.32
N ALA A 341 22.19 -4.34 -18.38
CA ALA A 341 21.25 -3.25 -18.62
C ALA A 341 20.22 -3.14 -17.48
N ARG A 342 19.81 -4.25 -16.86
CA ARG A 342 18.92 -4.25 -15.70
C ARG A 342 19.56 -3.60 -14.48
N VAL A 343 20.84 -3.85 -14.19
CA VAL A 343 21.57 -3.19 -13.11
C VAL A 343 21.63 -1.67 -13.35
N GLU A 344 21.97 -1.24 -14.57
CA GLU A 344 22.00 0.18 -14.92
C GLU A 344 20.63 0.85 -14.75
N ALA A 345 19.55 0.17 -15.16
CA ALA A 345 18.19 0.65 -15.00
C ALA A 345 17.80 0.77 -13.52
N SER A 346 18.12 -0.25 -12.70
CA SER A 346 17.80 -0.23 -11.25
C SER A 346 18.58 0.82 -10.49
N ASP A 347 19.85 1.07 -10.88
CA ASP A 347 20.68 2.15 -10.31
C ASP A 347 20.11 3.53 -10.66
N ALA A 348 19.67 3.73 -11.91
CA ALA A 348 19.02 4.97 -12.32
C ALA A 348 17.69 5.19 -11.57
N GLN A 349 16.88 4.13 -11.36
CA GLN A 349 15.64 4.20 -10.58
C GLN A 349 15.89 4.56 -9.11
N LEU A 350 16.95 4.01 -8.50
CA LEU A 350 17.33 4.37 -7.12
C LEU A 350 17.68 5.86 -7.02
N ARG A 351 18.48 6.38 -7.95
CA ARG A 351 18.85 7.80 -7.97
C ARG A 351 17.64 8.71 -8.20
N ASP A 352 16.76 8.35 -9.11
CA ASP A 352 15.51 9.09 -9.36
C ASP A 352 14.63 9.11 -8.10
N SER A 353 14.48 7.97 -7.43
CA SER A 353 13.73 7.89 -6.16
C SER A 353 14.36 8.73 -5.04
N GLN A 354 15.70 8.80 -4.97
CA GLN A 354 16.41 9.66 -4.01
C GLN A 354 16.10 11.15 -4.27
N LEU A 355 16.20 11.58 -5.53
CA LEU A 355 15.89 12.96 -5.92
C LEU A 355 14.41 13.30 -5.68
N GLY A 356 13.51 12.40 -6.03
CA GLY A 356 12.07 12.58 -5.82
C GLY A 356 11.73 12.73 -4.33
N LEU A 357 12.24 11.84 -3.48
CA LEU A 357 12.01 11.90 -2.04
C LEU A 357 12.61 13.17 -1.41
N ALA A 358 13.83 13.55 -1.80
CA ALA A 358 14.46 14.78 -1.29
C ALA A 358 13.61 16.01 -1.64
N ALA A 359 13.16 16.13 -2.90
CA ALA A 359 12.30 17.22 -3.33
C ALA A 359 10.94 17.24 -2.59
N GLU A 360 10.35 16.06 -2.36
CA GLU A 360 9.07 15.96 -1.64
C GLU A 360 9.21 16.37 -0.16
N LEU A 361 10.29 15.97 0.50
CA LEU A 361 10.59 16.38 1.88
C LEU A 361 10.88 17.88 1.98
N GLU A 362 11.65 18.44 1.05
CA GLU A 362 11.95 19.87 1.00
C GLU A 362 10.67 20.69 0.80
N ALA A 363 9.81 20.27 -0.13
CA ALA A 363 8.52 20.91 -0.35
C ALA A 363 7.61 20.86 0.91
N ALA A 364 7.57 19.71 1.60
CA ALA A 364 6.80 19.55 2.83
C ALA A 364 7.34 20.45 3.96
N LEU A 365 8.64 20.51 4.14
CA LEU A 365 9.30 21.40 5.14
C LEU A 365 9.07 22.87 4.83
N THR A 366 9.22 23.29 3.57
CA THR A 366 8.96 24.67 3.13
C THR A 366 7.50 25.07 3.40
N ARG A 367 6.56 24.15 3.13
CA ARG A 367 5.15 24.38 3.42
C ARG A 367 4.89 24.48 4.91
N LEU A 368 5.53 23.62 5.73
CA LEU A 368 5.45 23.65 7.18
C LEU A 368 5.95 25.00 7.74
N ASP A 369 7.10 25.47 7.29
CA ASP A 369 7.66 26.77 7.67
C ASP A 369 6.74 27.94 7.31
N SER A 370 6.06 27.87 6.16
CA SER A 370 5.07 28.85 5.75
C SER A 370 3.87 28.88 6.69
N ILE A 371 3.38 27.70 7.08
CA ILE A 371 2.25 27.59 8.03
C ILE A 371 2.64 28.09 9.41
N GLU A 372 3.81 27.75 9.93
CA GLU A 372 4.30 28.22 11.23
C GLU A 372 4.39 29.74 11.29
N ARG A 373 4.83 30.40 10.22
CA ARG A 373 4.87 31.85 10.13
C ARG A 373 3.47 32.47 9.99
N SER A 374 2.53 31.77 9.38
CA SER A 374 1.18 32.28 9.11
C SER A 374 0.24 32.19 10.32
N ILE A 375 0.38 31.16 11.18
CA ILE A 375 -0.49 30.97 12.34
C ILE A 375 -0.48 32.19 13.30
N PRO A 376 0.67 32.74 13.71
CA PRO A 376 0.70 33.94 14.57
C PRO A 376 0.05 35.16 13.92
N LEU A 377 0.22 35.33 12.59
CA LEU A 377 -0.40 36.45 11.87
C LEU A 377 -1.93 36.28 11.82
N LEU A 378 -2.45 35.10 11.73
CA LEU A 378 -3.90 34.85 11.82
C LEU A 378 -4.45 35.11 13.22
N VAL A 379 -3.70 34.81 14.28
CA VAL A 379 -4.09 35.13 15.64
C VAL A 379 -4.18 36.65 15.82
N GLU A 380 -3.19 37.40 15.31
CA GLU A 380 -3.20 38.87 15.35
C GLU A 380 -4.34 39.44 14.48
N LYS A 381 -4.55 38.92 13.27
CA LYS A 381 -5.69 39.31 12.43
C LYS A 381 -7.02 39.12 13.16
N LEU A 382 -7.21 37.96 13.83
CA LEU A 382 -8.41 37.70 14.62
C LEU A 382 -8.60 38.69 15.75
N ARG A 383 -7.53 39.06 16.44
CA ARG A 383 -7.56 40.09 17.52
C ARG A 383 -8.00 41.42 16.97
N LEU A 384 -7.42 41.87 15.85
CA LEU A 384 -7.75 43.14 15.20
C LEU A 384 -9.20 43.17 14.70
N SER A 385 -9.66 42.12 14.01
CA SER A 385 -11.03 42.01 13.50
C SER A 385 -12.07 42.05 14.65
N ARG A 386 -11.78 41.41 15.79
CA ARG A 386 -12.64 41.50 16.98
C ARG A 386 -12.70 42.94 17.55
N SER A 387 -11.58 43.66 17.57
CA SER A 387 -11.54 45.04 18.00
C SER A 387 -12.33 45.93 17.04
N GLU A 388 -12.19 45.75 15.76
CA GLU A 388 -12.91 46.47 14.71
C GLU A 388 -14.42 46.24 14.79
N ALA A 389 -14.85 44.96 14.91
CA ALA A 389 -16.27 44.64 15.07
C ALA A 389 -16.89 45.32 16.32
N LYS A 390 -16.16 45.31 17.44
CA LYS A 390 -16.60 45.99 18.67
C LYS A 390 -16.77 47.49 18.45
N THR A 391 -15.79 48.15 17.79
CA THR A 391 -15.83 49.60 17.50
C THR A 391 -16.96 49.91 16.52
N SER A 392 -17.06 49.16 15.40
CA SER A 392 -18.11 49.37 14.42
C SER A 392 -19.52 49.19 15.00
N ARG A 393 -19.71 48.22 15.91
CA ARG A 393 -20.98 48.04 16.63
C ARG A 393 -21.32 49.26 17.52
N SER A 394 -20.34 49.80 18.25
CA SER A 394 -20.53 51.00 19.05
C SER A 394 -20.86 52.23 18.20
N GLN A 395 -20.16 52.43 17.08
CA GLN A 395 -20.36 53.55 16.17
C GLN A 395 -21.69 53.45 15.40
N LEU A 396 -22.16 52.22 15.07
CA LEU A 396 -23.48 52.02 14.47
C LEU A 396 -24.61 52.51 15.41
N MET A 397 -24.48 52.24 16.73
CA MET A 397 -25.45 52.66 17.72
C MET A 397 -25.51 54.19 17.90
N THR A 398 -24.42 54.89 17.59
CA THR A 398 -24.33 56.35 17.62
C THR A 398 -24.60 57.02 16.26
N GLY A 399 -24.90 56.28 15.24
CA GLY A 399 -25.13 56.76 13.87
C GLY A 399 -23.84 57.23 13.15
N GLN A 400 -22.67 56.90 13.67
CA GLN A 400 -21.37 57.33 13.12
C GLN A 400 -20.71 56.30 12.18
N SER A 401 -21.30 55.12 12.04
CA SER A 401 -20.75 54.04 11.16
C SER A 401 -21.85 53.43 10.27
N ASN A 402 -21.41 52.86 9.15
CA ASN A 402 -22.28 52.17 8.24
C ASN A 402 -22.39 50.67 8.66
N LEU A 403 -23.60 50.11 8.55
CA LEU A 403 -23.89 48.71 8.78
C LEU A 403 -22.94 47.77 8.03
N ARG A 404 -22.55 48.10 6.81
CA ARG A 404 -21.64 47.33 5.99
C ARG A 404 -20.32 47.02 6.70
N PHE A 405 -19.70 48.02 7.36
CA PHE A 405 -18.44 47.81 8.09
C PHE A 405 -18.57 46.83 9.25
N LEU A 406 -19.71 46.84 9.96
CA LEU A 406 -19.97 45.86 11.00
C LEU A 406 -20.08 44.45 10.44
N VAL A 407 -20.87 44.25 9.35
CA VAL A 407 -21.05 42.95 8.73
C VAL A 407 -19.73 42.42 8.16
N GLU A 408 -18.94 43.29 7.51
CA GLU A 408 -17.61 42.91 6.98
C GLU A 408 -16.65 42.50 8.12
N ALA A 409 -16.56 43.24 9.20
CA ALA A 409 -15.70 42.91 10.33
C ALA A 409 -16.10 41.60 11.01
N GLU A 410 -17.39 41.35 11.10
CA GLU A 410 -17.91 40.13 11.68
C GLU A 410 -17.63 38.90 10.75
N ILE A 411 -17.72 39.06 9.44
CA ILE A 411 -17.33 38.00 8.46
C ILE A 411 -15.83 37.73 8.53
N GLU A 412 -15.00 38.76 8.69
CA GLU A 412 -13.55 38.59 8.81
C GLU A 412 -13.14 37.84 10.09
N ILE A 413 -13.87 38.01 11.21
CA ILE A 413 -13.67 37.15 12.40
C ILE A 413 -13.85 35.72 12.08
N TYR A 414 -14.97 35.35 11.44
CA TYR A 414 -15.23 33.97 11.03
C TYR A 414 -14.16 33.45 10.07
N ARG A 415 -13.83 34.19 9.01
CA ARG A 415 -12.80 33.79 8.04
C ARG A 415 -11.42 33.56 8.68
N ALA A 416 -11.04 34.41 9.65
CA ALA A 416 -9.78 34.25 10.37
C ALA A 416 -9.79 32.94 11.22
N GLN A 417 -10.90 32.67 11.92
CA GLN A 417 -11.07 31.41 12.69
C GLN A 417 -11.08 30.18 11.80
N ASP A 418 -11.84 30.19 10.71
CA ASP A 418 -11.92 29.12 9.74
C ASP A 418 -10.54 28.81 9.14
N ARG A 419 -9.81 29.85 8.74
CA ARG A 419 -8.44 29.71 8.23
C ARG A 419 -7.49 29.15 9.29
N GLN A 420 -7.64 29.53 10.55
CA GLN A 420 -6.81 28.98 11.64
C GLN A 420 -7.06 27.48 11.84
N VAL A 421 -8.30 27.02 11.80
CA VAL A 421 -8.63 25.58 11.88
C VAL A 421 -8.03 24.83 10.70
N THR A 422 -8.22 25.35 9.49
CA THR A 422 -7.69 24.75 8.26
C THR A 422 -6.15 24.63 8.28
N MET A 423 -5.44 25.69 8.68
CA MET A 423 -3.98 25.67 8.74
C MET A 423 -3.44 24.74 9.81
N ARG A 424 -4.10 24.61 10.96
CA ARG A 424 -3.72 23.63 12.00
C ARG A 424 -3.93 22.19 11.52
N ALA A 425 -5.02 21.92 10.80
CA ALA A 425 -5.25 20.61 10.21
C ALA A 425 -4.18 20.29 9.14
N GLU A 426 -3.88 21.24 8.27
CA GLU A 426 -2.82 21.13 7.26
C GLU A 426 -1.44 20.88 7.90
N GLN A 427 -1.11 21.59 8.97
CA GLN A 427 0.12 21.36 9.74
C GLN A 427 0.23 19.93 10.24
N GLN A 428 -0.82 19.41 10.88
CA GLN A 428 -0.83 18.04 11.39
C GLN A 428 -0.67 17.01 10.25
N ILE A 429 -1.35 17.21 9.13
CA ILE A 429 -1.23 16.33 7.95
C ILE A 429 0.20 16.35 7.42
N LEU A 430 0.84 17.51 7.31
CA LEU A 430 2.23 17.61 6.84
C LEU A 430 3.22 16.92 7.78
N LEU A 431 3.06 17.07 9.10
CA LEU A 431 3.88 16.39 10.09
C LEU A 431 3.78 14.86 9.95
N LEU A 432 2.56 14.34 9.79
CA LEU A 432 2.33 12.92 9.58
C LEU A 432 2.83 12.45 8.20
N LYS A 433 2.72 13.29 7.17
CA LYS A 433 3.27 13.00 5.84
C LYS A 433 4.79 12.84 5.89
N ILE A 434 5.51 13.73 6.55
CA ILE A 434 6.96 13.61 6.72
C ILE A 434 7.31 12.30 7.44
N ALA A 435 6.62 11.98 8.55
CA ALA A 435 6.82 10.73 9.27
C ALA A 435 6.51 9.49 8.41
N SER A 436 5.47 9.55 7.57
CA SER A 436 5.11 8.47 6.65
C SER A 436 6.16 8.24 5.57
N LEU A 437 6.69 9.30 4.95
CA LEU A 437 7.71 9.23 3.91
C LEU A 437 9.00 8.56 4.40
N ILE A 438 9.37 8.80 5.67
CA ILE A 438 10.54 8.19 6.31
C ILE A 438 10.25 6.78 6.85
N GLY A 439 8.98 6.34 6.86
CA GLY A 439 8.59 5.04 7.42
C GLY A 439 8.36 5.05 8.93
N GLU A 440 8.44 6.20 9.57
CA GLU A 440 8.36 6.33 11.02
C GLU A 440 6.92 6.33 11.56
N LEU A 441 5.95 6.72 10.73
CA LEU A 441 4.54 6.78 11.15
C LEU A 441 4.03 5.40 11.58
N GLY A 442 4.35 4.35 10.82
CA GLY A 442 3.99 2.97 11.18
C GLY A 442 4.55 2.57 12.54
N ARG A 443 5.81 2.92 12.83
CA ARG A 443 6.46 2.65 14.12
C ARG A 443 5.78 3.40 15.27
N LEU A 444 5.45 4.67 15.05
CA LEU A 444 4.76 5.51 16.05
C LEU A 444 3.38 4.97 16.43
N VAL A 445 2.67 4.35 15.49
CA VAL A 445 1.37 3.71 15.77
C VAL A 445 1.49 2.23 16.17
N GLY A 446 2.71 1.70 16.28
CA GLY A 446 2.99 0.35 16.77
C GLY A 446 2.77 -0.76 15.74
N LEU A 447 2.96 -0.47 14.45
CA LEU A 447 2.99 -1.52 13.42
C LEU A 447 4.29 -2.35 13.54
N PRO A 448 4.24 -3.65 13.21
CA PRO A 448 5.46 -4.46 13.12
C PRO A 448 6.35 -3.95 11.97
N VAL A 449 7.61 -3.72 12.28
CA VAL A 449 8.65 -3.26 11.34
C VAL A 449 9.24 -4.44 10.58
#